data_1ccae4228fd057213cbfb06fe5464e20
#
_entry.id   1ccae4228fd057213cbfb06fe5464e20
#
_cell.length_a   1.000
_cell.length_b   1.000
_cell.length_c   1.000
_cell.angle_alpha   90.00
_cell.angle_beta   90.00
_cell.angle_gamma   90.00
#
_symmetry.space_group_name_H-M   'P 1'
#
loop_
_entity.id
_entity.type
_entity.pdbx_description
1 polymer ?
#
loop_
_entity_poly.entity_id
_entity_poly.type
_entity_poly.pdbx_seq_one_letter_code
_entity_poly.pdbx_strand_id
1 'polypeptide(L)'
;MSTILQNLPKGQKVGIAFSGGLDTSAALLWMKQKGALPYAYTANLGQPDEADYNEIPRKAMEYGAEKARLVDCRTQLAHEGIAAIQCGAFHISTGGITYFNTTPLGRAVTGTMLVAAMKQDDVNIWGDGSTFKGNDIERFYRYGLLTNPSLKIYKPWLDQLFIDELGGRAEMSAFMTANGFGYKMSAEKAYSTDSNMLGATHEAKDLESLQSGMKIVNPIMGVAFWKPEVDVKAEEVSVRFEEGMPVALNGVEYADPVELFLKANEIGGRHGLGMSDQIENRIIEAKSRGIYEAPGMALLHIAYERLVTGIHNEDTIEQYRINGLRLGRLLYQGRWFDPQSIMLRETAQRWVARAVTGTVTLELRRGNDYSILNTDSPNLTYAPERLSMEKVEDAPFSPLDRIGQLTMRNLDITDTRAKLGIYAHTGLLSTGDGPHIYKLEGSGKK
;
A
#
# COMPACT_ATOMS: atom_id res chain seq x y z
N MET A 1 -5.60 33.37 4.38
CA MET A 1 -5.13 33.12 5.75
C MET A 1 -4.68 31.67 5.81
N SER A 2 -3.63 31.36 6.58
CA SER A 2 -3.18 29.98 6.75
C SER A 2 -4.26 29.18 7.48
N THR A 3 -4.55 27.96 7.01
CA THR A 3 -5.43 27.01 7.70
C THR A 3 -4.73 26.35 8.90
N ILE A 4 -3.41 26.47 8.99
CA ILE A 4 -2.58 25.87 10.05
C ILE A 4 -2.45 26.85 11.21
N LEU A 5 -2.87 26.41 12.39
CA LEU A 5 -2.70 27.13 13.66
C LEU A 5 -1.32 26.82 14.24
N GLN A 6 -0.53 27.84 14.53
CA GLN A 6 0.84 27.69 15.07
C GLN A 6 0.86 27.55 16.60
N ASN A 7 -0.24 27.90 17.27
CA ASN A 7 -0.37 27.84 18.71
C ASN A 7 -1.68 27.14 19.10
N LEU A 8 -1.70 26.51 20.27
CA LEU A 8 -2.87 25.82 20.80
C LEU A 8 -4.10 26.74 20.87
N PRO A 9 -5.23 26.36 20.25
CA PRO A 9 -6.47 27.15 20.28
C PRO A 9 -7.22 26.98 21.61
N LYS A 10 -6.83 27.75 22.64
CA LYS A 10 -7.45 27.70 23.97
C LYS A 10 -8.96 27.99 23.93
N GLY A 11 -9.73 27.26 24.72
CA GLY A 11 -11.19 27.37 24.80
C GLY A 11 -11.96 26.84 23.58
N GLN A 12 -11.27 26.28 22.57
CA GLN A 12 -11.91 25.74 21.37
C GLN A 12 -11.87 24.21 21.33
N LYS A 13 -12.85 23.63 20.66
CA LYS A 13 -12.91 22.20 20.40
C LYS A 13 -11.81 21.81 19.39
N VAL A 14 -10.94 20.88 19.77
CA VAL A 14 -9.88 20.34 18.92
C VAL A 14 -10.08 18.84 18.74
N GLY A 15 -10.41 18.40 17.54
CA GLY A 15 -10.47 17.00 17.18
C GLY A 15 -9.06 16.44 17.01
N ILE A 16 -8.79 15.29 17.61
CA ILE A 16 -7.51 14.60 17.44
C ILE A 16 -7.74 13.17 16.99
N ALA A 17 -7.01 12.74 15.95
CA ALA A 17 -6.88 11.33 15.63
C ALA A 17 -6.12 10.64 16.76
N PHE A 18 -6.84 9.86 17.54
CA PHE A 18 -6.33 9.28 18.77
C PHE A 18 -6.11 7.77 18.62
N SER A 19 -4.87 7.33 18.74
CA SER A 19 -4.48 5.93 18.61
C SER A 19 -4.29 5.22 19.97
N GLY A 20 -4.32 5.96 21.08
CA GLY A 20 -3.96 5.42 22.39
C GLY A 20 -2.46 5.24 22.63
N GLY A 21 -1.62 5.52 21.64
CA GLY A 21 -0.17 5.52 21.78
C GLY A 21 0.36 6.72 22.58
N LEU A 22 1.63 6.67 22.98
CA LEU A 22 2.25 7.69 23.84
C LEU A 22 2.10 9.11 23.30
N ASP A 23 2.41 9.29 22.00
CA ASP A 23 2.40 10.62 21.36
C ASP A 23 1.02 11.28 21.42
N THR A 24 -0.04 10.52 21.07
CA THR A 24 -1.41 11.04 21.05
C THR A 24 -1.99 11.19 22.45
N SER A 25 -1.59 10.34 23.40
CA SER A 25 -2.03 10.40 24.80
C SER A 25 -1.42 11.63 25.51
N ALA A 26 -0.11 11.82 25.36
CA ALA A 26 0.57 13.00 25.91
C ALA A 26 0.05 14.31 25.27
N ALA A 27 -0.16 14.32 23.96
CA ALA A 27 -0.70 15.47 23.25
C ALA A 27 -2.12 15.83 23.73
N LEU A 28 -2.99 14.85 23.90
CA LEU A 28 -4.36 15.07 24.38
C LEU A 28 -4.38 15.65 25.79
N LEU A 29 -3.64 15.03 26.72
CA LEU A 29 -3.54 15.50 28.11
C LEU A 29 -2.95 16.89 28.19
N TRP A 30 -1.88 17.17 27.43
CA TRP A 30 -1.24 18.48 27.36
C TRP A 30 -2.20 19.55 26.82
N MET A 31 -2.92 19.28 25.73
CA MET A 31 -3.93 20.19 25.18
C MET A 31 -4.99 20.54 26.22
N LYS A 32 -5.49 19.52 26.96
CA LYS A 32 -6.47 19.71 28.02
C LYS A 32 -5.93 20.63 29.13
N GLN A 33 -4.73 20.37 29.62
CA GLN A 33 -4.10 21.17 30.69
C GLN A 33 -3.81 22.61 30.28
N LYS A 34 -3.50 22.84 28.99
CA LYS A 34 -3.25 24.18 28.43
C LYS A 34 -4.53 24.92 28.05
N GLY A 35 -5.72 24.30 28.27
CA GLY A 35 -7.01 24.94 28.16
C GLY A 35 -7.72 24.81 26.81
N ALA A 36 -7.34 23.87 25.95
CA ALA A 36 -8.17 23.47 24.84
C ALA A 36 -9.26 22.46 25.26
N LEU A 37 -10.22 22.22 24.38
CA LEU A 37 -11.28 21.23 24.57
C LEU A 37 -11.03 20.06 23.60
N PRO A 38 -10.24 19.03 23.99
CA PRO A 38 -9.90 17.93 23.07
C PRO A 38 -11.07 16.96 22.88
N TYR A 39 -11.31 16.59 21.64
CA TYR A 39 -12.26 15.57 21.19
C TYR A 39 -11.47 14.45 20.53
N ALA A 40 -11.51 13.24 21.06
CA ALA A 40 -10.77 12.10 20.55
C ALA A 40 -11.58 11.30 19.53
N TYR A 41 -10.97 10.99 18.39
CA TYR A 41 -11.55 10.14 17.34
C TYR A 41 -10.61 8.99 17.05
N THR A 42 -11.06 7.76 17.29
CA THR A 42 -10.28 6.54 17.06
C THR A 42 -10.87 5.80 15.87
N ALA A 43 -10.02 5.42 14.92
CA ALA A 43 -10.41 4.59 13.78
C ALA A 43 -10.25 3.11 14.14
N ASN A 44 -11.33 2.33 14.08
CA ASN A 44 -11.25 0.88 14.00
C ASN A 44 -10.96 0.48 12.55
N LEU A 45 -9.74 0.09 12.28
CA LEU A 45 -9.25 -0.38 10.99
C LEU A 45 -9.03 -1.90 10.96
N GLY A 46 -9.52 -2.63 11.99
CA GLY A 46 -9.25 -4.05 12.14
C GLY A 46 -7.78 -4.36 12.46
N GLN A 47 -7.12 -3.54 13.28
CA GLN A 47 -5.72 -3.71 13.68
C GLN A 47 -5.54 -5.06 14.39
N PRO A 48 -4.66 -5.95 13.92
CA PRO A 48 -4.52 -7.30 14.48
C PRO A 48 -3.86 -7.33 15.86
N ASP A 49 -3.18 -6.25 16.25
CA ASP A 49 -2.50 -6.10 17.54
C ASP A 49 -3.34 -5.35 18.58
N GLU A 50 -4.60 -5.01 18.29
CA GLU A 50 -5.52 -4.36 19.23
C GLU A 50 -6.53 -5.38 19.82
N ALA A 51 -6.42 -5.63 21.10
CA ALA A 51 -7.26 -6.63 21.76
C ALA A 51 -8.68 -6.11 22.12
N ASP A 52 -8.79 -4.82 22.47
CA ASP A 52 -10.08 -4.16 22.80
C ASP A 52 -10.12 -2.72 22.30
N TYR A 53 -10.73 -2.53 21.14
CA TYR A 53 -10.88 -1.21 20.53
C TYR A 53 -11.64 -0.21 21.42
N ASN A 54 -12.54 -0.67 22.30
CA ASN A 54 -13.33 0.21 23.17
C ASN A 54 -12.49 0.77 24.31
N GLU A 55 -11.34 0.17 24.62
CA GLU A 55 -10.43 0.69 25.63
C GLU A 55 -9.78 2.00 25.20
N ILE A 56 -9.55 2.19 23.89
CA ILE A 56 -8.87 3.38 23.37
C ILE A 56 -9.69 4.67 23.64
N PRO A 57 -10.99 4.76 23.26
CA PRO A 57 -11.81 5.91 23.63
C PRO A 57 -11.95 6.12 25.14
N ARG A 58 -12.00 5.05 25.92
CA ARG A 58 -12.07 5.12 27.38
C ARG A 58 -10.83 5.80 27.96
N LYS A 59 -9.62 5.39 27.52
CA LYS A 59 -8.36 6.05 27.89
C LYS A 59 -8.34 7.53 27.49
N ALA A 60 -8.88 7.88 26.31
CA ALA A 60 -8.98 9.27 25.90
C ALA A 60 -9.80 10.11 26.88
N MET A 61 -10.91 9.55 27.39
CA MET A 61 -11.73 10.21 28.40
C MET A 61 -10.98 10.37 29.74
N GLU A 62 -10.20 9.37 30.15
CA GLU A 62 -9.37 9.45 31.36
C GLU A 62 -8.29 10.54 31.24
N TYR A 63 -7.75 10.74 30.05
CA TYR A 63 -6.77 11.81 29.77
C TYR A 63 -7.41 13.19 29.59
N GLY A 64 -8.73 13.29 29.75
CA GLY A 64 -9.46 14.57 29.78
C GLY A 64 -10.05 15.02 28.45
N ALA A 65 -10.32 14.10 27.53
CA ALA A 65 -11.13 14.41 26.35
C ALA A 65 -12.55 14.81 26.77
N GLU A 66 -13.14 15.81 26.11
CA GLU A 66 -14.54 16.21 26.30
C GLU A 66 -15.50 15.14 25.73
N LYS A 67 -15.05 14.47 24.69
CA LYS A 67 -15.73 13.36 24.02
C LYS A 67 -14.73 12.45 23.36
N ALA A 68 -15.03 11.15 23.33
CA ALA A 68 -14.26 10.16 22.59
C ALA A 68 -15.19 9.29 21.74
N ARG A 69 -14.81 9.03 20.48
CA ARG A 69 -15.56 8.18 19.56
C ARG A 69 -14.67 7.10 18.97
N LEU A 70 -15.20 5.89 18.88
CA LEU A 70 -14.70 4.82 18.02
C LEU A 70 -15.49 4.86 16.71
N VAL A 71 -14.79 5.02 15.59
CA VAL A 71 -15.38 5.05 14.24
C VAL A 71 -15.00 3.77 13.52
N ASP A 72 -15.99 2.96 13.16
CA ASP A 72 -15.75 1.73 12.39
C ASP A 72 -15.42 2.09 10.94
N CYS A 73 -14.19 1.83 10.55
CA CYS A 73 -13.63 2.14 9.24
C CYS A 73 -13.35 0.88 8.40
N ARG A 74 -13.63 -0.32 8.92
CA ARG A 74 -13.21 -1.60 8.33
C ARG A 74 -13.80 -1.83 6.95
N THR A 75 -15.09 -1.65 6.77
CA THR A 75 -15.76 -1.87 5.48
C THR A 75 -15.22 -0.94 4.40
N GLN A 76 -15.04 0.35 4.74
CA GLN A 76 -14.45 1.30 3.78
C GLN A 76 -13.01 0.93 3.44
N LEU A 77 -12.22 0.50 4.43
CA LEU A 77 -10.84 0.07 4.21
C LEU A 77 -10.75 -1.17 3.31
N ALA A 78 -11.65 -2.14 3.50
CA ALA A 78 -11.75 -3.31 2.63
C ALA A 78 -12.02 -2.92 1.18
N HIS A 79 -12.98 -2.02 0.94
CA HIS A 79 -13.30 -1.53 -0.41
C HIS A 79 -12.11 -0.79 -1.06
N GLU A 80 -11.39 0.04 -0.30
CA GLU A 80 -10.21 0.74 -0.84
C GLU A 80 -9.04 -0.23 -1.08
N GLY A 81 -8.91 -1.28 -0.27
CA GLY A 81 -7.97 -2.38 -0.49
C GLY A 81 -8.25 -3.13 -1.80
N ILE A 82 -9.51 -3.49 -2.04
CA ILE A 82 -9.94 -4.11 -3.30
C ILE A 82 -9.68 -3.18 -4.49
N ALA A 83 -10.04 -1.91 -4.37
CA ALA A 83 -9.78 -0.93 -5.41
C ALA A 83 -8.28 -0.80 -5.73
N ALA A 84 -7.41 -0.87 -4.73
CA ALA A 84 -5.97 -0.84 -4.92
C ALA A 84 -5.47 -2.09 -5.66
N ILE A 85 -6.00 -3.28 -5.36
CA ILE A 85 -5.70 -4.53 -6.08
C ILE A 85 -6.18 -4.43 -7.53
N GLN A 86 -7.42 -4.02 -7.76
CA GLN A 86 -8.01 -3.84 -9.09
C GLN A 86 -7.20 -2.92 -9.99
N CYS A 87 -6.56 -1.93 -9.40
CA CYS A 87 -5.78 -0.92 -10.13
C CYS A 87 -4.27 -1.22 -10.17
N GLY A 88 -3.78 -2.25 -9.50
CA GLY A 88 -2.35 -2.48 -9.32
C GLY A 88 -1.64 -1.28 -8.68
N ALA A 89 -2.26 -0.61 -7.70
CA ALA A 89 -1.83 0.67 -7.14
C ALA A 89 -0.63 0.55 -6.20
N PHE A 90 0.45 -0.11 -6.67
CA PHE A 90 1.64 -0.45 -5.90
C PHE A 90 2.89 -0.05 -6.66
N HIS A 91 3.69 0.90 -6.12
CA HIS A 91 4.84 1.46 -6.83
C HIS A 91 6.18 1.12 -6.20
N ILE A 92 6.16 0.49 -5.01
CA ILE A 92 7.38 0.08 -4.30
C ILE A 92 7.48 -1.44 -4.39
N SER A 93 8.50 -1.91 -5.11
CA SER A 93 8.75 -3.35 -5.28
C SER A 93 10.25 -3.59 -5.43
N THR A 94 10.75 -4.65 -4.81
CA THR A 94 12.13 -5.10 -4.94
C THR A 94 12.12 -6.61 -5.22
N GLY A 95 12.73 -7.02 -6.35
CA GLY A 95 12.80 -8.43 -6.72
C GLY A 95 11.44 -9.13 -6.90
N GLY A 96 10.41 -8.39 -7.31
CA GLY A 96 9.04 -8.89 -7.46
C GLY A 96 8.22 -8.92 -6.16
N ILE A 97 8.83 -8.59 -5.01
CA ILE A 97 8.12 -8.52 -3.72
C ILE A 97 7.65 -7.08 -3.50
N THR A 98 6.35 -6.92 -3.29
CA THR A 98 5.66 -5.63 -3.33
C THR A 98 5.24 -5.15 -1.96
N TYR A 99 5.36 -3.84 -1.71
CA TYR A 99 4.67 -3.15 -0.64
C TYR A 99 3.27 -2.71 -1.11
N PHE A 100 2.24 -3.19 -0.43
CA PHE A 100 0.84 -3.01 -0.84
C PHE A 100 0.20 -1.69 -0.40
N ASN A 101 0.98 -0.67 -0.05
CA ASN A 101 0.48 0.65 0.37
C ASN A 101 -0.58 0.59 1.49
N THR A 102 -0.48 -0.35 2.40
CA THR A 102 -1.51 -0.62 3.43
C THR A 102 -1.66 0.52 4.42
N THR A 103 -0.55 1.15 4.85
CA THR A 103 -0.60 2.36 5.68
C THR A 103 -1.17 3.55 4.92
N PRO A 104 -0.74 3.91 3.68
CA PRO A 104 -1.40 4.95 2.90
C PRO A 104 -2.91 4.78 2.71
N LEU A 105 -3.39 3.54 2.46
CA LEU A 105 -4.83 3.23 2.38
C LEU A 105 -5.53 3.48 3.74
N GLY A 106 -4.94 3.01 4.83
CA GLY A 106 -5.44 3.28 6.17
C GLY A 106 -5.57 4.77 6.46
N ARG A 107 -4.59 5.60 6.03
CA ARG A 107 -4.63 7.07 6.22
C ARG A 107 -5.68 7.75 5.36
N ALA A 108 -5.92 7.26 4.14
CA ALA A 108 -7.00 7.77 3.28
C ALA A 108 -8.37 7.59 3.95
N VAL A 109 -8.62 6.42 4.50
CA VAL A 109 -9.87 6.09 5.20
C VAL A 109 -9.97 6.83 6.54
N THR A 110 -8.94 6.78 7.37
CA THR A 110 -8.92 7.46 8.68
C THR A 110 -9.12 8.97 8.51
N GLY A 111 -8.35 9.62 7.63
CA GLY A 111 -8.39 11.07 7.44
C GLY A 111 -9.74 11.58 6.94
N THR A 112 -10.48 10.78 6.20
CA THR A 112 -11.81 11.15 5.69
C THR A 112 -12.92 10.82 6.69
N MET A 113 -12.94 9.62 7.23
CA MET A 113 -14.04 9.16 8.10
C MET A 113 -14.03 9.84 9.47
N LEU A 114 -12.86 10.07 10.09
CA LEU A 114 -12.80 10.77 11.35
C LEU A 114 -13.23 12.24 11.22
N VAL A 115 -12.82 12.91 10.14
CA VAL A 115 -13.27 14.30 9.87
C VAL A 115 -14.78 14.34 9.60
N ALA A 116 -15.35 13.35 8.94
CA ALA A 116 -16.81 13.23 8.79
C ALA A 116 -17.50 13.05 10.14
N ALA A 117 -16.93 12.27 11.06
CA ALA A 117 -17.46 12.12 12.43
C ALA A 117 -17.32 13.42 13.25
N MET A 118 -16.22 14.17 13.09
CA MET A 118 -16.03 15.48 13.73
C MET A 118 -17.14 16.47 13.38
N LYS A 119 -17.61 16.45 12.12
CA LYS A 119 -18.70 17.32 11.66
C LYS A 119 -20.00 17.09 12.45
N GLN A 120 -20.27 15.87 12.90
CA GLN A 120 -21.44 15.55 13.73
C GLN A 120 -21.34 16.15 15.16
N ASP A 121 -20.14 16.44 15.63
CA ASP A 121 -19.87 17.02 16.94
C ASP A 121 -19.61 18.53 16.89
N ASP A 122 -19.74 19.14 15.71
CA ASP A 122 -19.40 20.53 15.47
C ASP A 122 -17.96 20.86 15.91
N VAL A 123 -17.01 20.00 15.51
CA VAL A 123 -15.57 20.15 15.73
C VAL A 123 -14.92 20.55 14.43
N ASN A 124 -14.33 21.76 14.39
CA ASN A 124 -13.81 22.38 13.18
C ASN A 124 -12.29 22.61 13.20
N ILE A 125 -11.60 22.06 14.19
CA ILE A 125 -10.14 22.06 14.28
C ILE A 125 -9.67 20.61 14.29
N TRP A 126 -8.86 20.23 13.33
CA TRP A 126 -8.34 18.87 13.15
C TRP A 126 -6.88 18.77 13.53
N GLY A 127 -6.53 17.75 14.30
CA GLY A 127 -5.18 17.43 14.72
C GLY A 127 -4.90 15.92 14.70
N ASP A 128 -3.64 15.59 14.74
CA ASP A 128 -3.11 14.24 14.86
C ASP A 128 -1.71 14.26 15.49
N GLY A 129 -1.21 13.08 15.86
CA GLY A 129 0.09 12.90 16.49
C GLY A 129 1.26 12.76 15.51
N SER A 130 1.08 13.08 14.22
CA SER A 130 2.13 12.90 13.21
C SER A 130 3.29 13.87 13.41
N THR A 131 4.52 13.34 13.38
CA THR A 131 5.73 14.14 13.44
C THR A 131 5.98 14.90 12.14
N PHE A 132 6.66 16.05 12.21
CA PHE A 132 6.95 16.87 11.02
C PHE A 132 7.90 16.21 10.01
N LYS A 133 8.61 15.14 10.40
CA LYS A 133 9.52 14.36 9.53
C LYS A 133 8.82 13.17 8.85
N GLY A 134 7.60 12.83 9.26
CA GLY A 134 6.86 11.69 8.75
C GLY A 134 6.02 12.00 7.51
N ASN A 135 5.46 10.95 6.90
CA ASN A 135 4.55 11.08 5.76
C ASN A 135 3.13 11.47 6.18
N ASP A 136 2.70 11.02 7.37
CA ASP A 136 1.30 11.09 7.79
C ASP A 136 0.83 12.52 8.07
N ILE A 137 1.75 13.42 8.42
CA ILE A 137 1.43 14.83 8.64
C ILE A 137 0.81 15.46 7.38
N GLU A 138 1.30 15.10 6.20
CA GLU A 138 0.76 15.59 4.93
C GLU A 138 -0.49 14.80 4.51
N ARG A 139 -0.52 13.48 4.69
CA ARG A 139 -1.67 12.64 4.37
C ARG A 139 -2.92 13.09 5.12
N PHE A 140 -2.84 13.25 6.43
CA PHE A 140 -3.96 13.72 7.27
C PHE A 140 -4.35 15.16 6.96
N TYR A 141 -3.39 16.03 6.67
CA TYR A 141 -3.66 17.39 6.24
C TYR A 141 -4.52 17.44 4.98
N ARG A 142 -4.12 16.68 3.94
CA ARG A 142 -4.84 16.64 2.66
C ARG A 142 -6.23 16.02 2.79
N TYR A 143 -6.33 14.82 3.35
CA TYR A 143 -7.61 14.12 3.49
C TYR A 143 -8.58 14.88 4.38
N GLY A 144 -8.12 15.51 5.43
CA GLY A 144 -8.94 16.36 6.28
C GLY A 144 -9.55 17.52 5.50
N LEU A 145 -8.74 18.28 4.76
CA LEU A 145 -9.21 19.43 3.97
C LEU A 145 -10.04 19.03 2.75
N LEU A 146 -9.80 17.87 2.14
CA LEU A 146 -10.67 17.34 1.09
C LEU A 146 -12.08 17.01 1.62
N THR A 147 -12.17 16.49 2.84
CA THR A 147 -13.46 16.15 3.49
C THR A 147 -14.19 17.39 4.00
N ASN A 148 -13.45 18.36 4.56
CA ASN A 148 -13.99 19.61 5.05
C ASN A 148 -13.02 20.77 4.77
N PRO A 149 -13.24 21.54 3.66
CA PRO A 149 -12.35 22.64 3.28
C PRO A 149 -12.28 23.79 4.29
N SER A 150 -13.25 23.88 5.22
CA SER A 150 -13.29 24.94 6.24
C SER A 150 -12.52 24.60 7.52
N LEU A 151 -11.94 23.39 7.61
CA LEU A 151 -11.17 22.99 8.77
C LEU A 151 -9.98 23.92 9.02
N LYS A 152 -9.77 24.23 10.29
CA LYS A 152 -8.47 24.68 10.79
C LYS A 152 -7.67 23.45 11.21
N ILE A 153 -6.37 23.53 11.07
CA ILE A 153 -5.44 22.42 11.37
C ILE A 153 -4.59 22.85 12.55
N TYR A 154 -4.59 22.06 13.61
CA TYR A 154 -3.67 22.19 14.72
C TYR A 154 -2.94 20.86 14.92
N LYS A 155 -1.62 20.88 14.84
CA LYS A 155 -0.79 19.71 15.07
C LYS A 155 0.20 20.00 16.20
N PRO A 156 0.18 19.26 17.31
CA PRO A 156 1.11 19.47 18.42
C PRO A 156 2.57 19.53 17.97
N TRP A 157 2.98 18.66 17.06
CA TRP A 157 4.34 18.63 16.49
C TRP A 157 4.71 19.79 15.57
N LEU A 158 3.83 20.78 15.38
CA LEU A 158 4.10 22.08 14.73
C LEU A 158 3.97 23.26 15.71
N ASP A 159 3.62 23.01 16.98
CA ASP A 159 3.55 24.00 18.04
C ASP A 159 4.88 24.00 18.83
N GLN A 160 5.61 25.11 18.80
CA GLN A 160 6.92 25.20 19.45
C GLN A 160 6.82 24.96 20.95
N LEU A 161 5.73 25.41 21.61
CA LEU A 161 5.53 25.20 23.05
C LEU A 161 5.38 23.72 23.39
N PHE A 162 4.67 22.96 22.55
CA PHE A 162 4.56 21.50 22.72
C PHE A 162 5.92 20.83 22.54
N ILE A 163 6.68 21.24 21.53
CA ILE A 163 7.99 20.67 21.23
C ILE A 163 8.98 20.96 22.36
N ASP A 164 8.96 22.19 22.91
CA ASP A 164 9.86 22.59 24.00
C ASP A 164 9.56 21.82 25.31
N GLU A 165 8.29 21.52 25.58
CA GLU A 165 7.87 20.81 26.78
C GLU A 165 7.90 19.27 26.63
N LEU A 166 7.50 18.75 25.46
CA LEU A 166 7.24 17.31 25.22
C LEU A 166 7.85 16.77 23.91
N GLY A 167 8.90 17.39 23.39
CA GLY A 167 9.48 17.10 22.08
C GLY A 167 10.19 15.73 21.96
N GLY A 168 10.21 14.91 23.02
CA GLY A 168 10.83 13.61 23.03
C GLY A 168 9.99 12.55 23.76
N ARG A 169 10.22 11.28 23.47
CA ARG A 169 9.51 10.17 24.10
C ARG A 169 9.75 10.09 25.61
N ALA A 170 10.97 10.45 26.07
CA ALA A 170 11.31 10.46 27.47
C ALA A 170 10.51 11.53 28.22
N GLU A 171 10.44 12.72 27.67
CA GLU A 171 9.67 13.86 28.18
C GLU A 171 8.18 13.53 28.23
N MET A 172 7.61 12.98 27.16
CA MET A 172 6.21 12.55 27.12
C MET A 172 5.90 11.46 28.15
N SER A 173 6.78 10.45 28.30
CA SER A 173 6.59 9.41 29.29
C SER A 173 6.66 9.92 30.71
N ALA A 174 7.63 10.80 31.01
CA ALA A 174 7.74 11.47 32.32
C ALA A 174 6.51 12.33 32.61
N PHE A 175 6.02 13.08 31.62
CA PHE A 175 4.81 13.88 31.72
C PHE A 175 3.57 13.04 32.05
N MET A 176 3.36 11.94 31.35
CA MET A 176 2.24 11.02 31.63
C MET A 176 2.34 10.45 33.04
N THR A 177 3.54 10.00 33.45
CA THR A 177 3.76 9.45 34.78
C THR A 177 3.54 10.50 35.89
N ALA A 178 4.01 11.72 35.72
CA ALA A 178 3.81 12.81 36.66
C ALA A 178 2.32 13.20 36.86
N ASN A 179 1.50 12.89 35.85
CA ASN A 179 0.04 13.08 35.91
C ASN A 179 -0.74 11.84 36.38
N GLY A 180 -0.05 10.82 36.89
CA GLY A 180 -0.68 9.63 37.46
C GLY A 180 -1.02 8.53 36.43
N PHE A 181 -0.61 8.71 35.19
CA PHE A 181 -0.84 7.73 34.13
C PHE A 181 0.44 6.92 33.90
N GLY A 182 0.47 5.70 34.42
CA GLY A 182 1.59 4.78 34.24
C GLY A 182 1.72 4.35 32.78
N TYR A 183 2.46 5.10 31.97
CA TYR A 183 2.81 4.68 30.63
C TYR A 183 4.06 3.79 30.72
N LYS A 184 3.86 2.46 30.64
CA LYS A 184 4.99 1.54 30.51
C LYS A 184 5.66 1.84 29.19
N MET A 185 6.80 2.53 29.25
CA MET A 185 7.64 2.70 28.05
C MET A 185 7.91 1.33 27.47
N SER A 186 7.49 1.09 26.25
CA SER A 186 8.07 0.02 25.45
C SER A 186 9.47 0.47 24.95
N ALA A 187 10.33 0.88 25.91
CA ALA A 187 11.70 1.28 25.62
C ALA A 187 12.50 0.15 24.96
N GLU A 188 12.01 -1.07 25.10
CA GLU A 188 12.68 -2.29 24.64
C GLU A 188 12.24 -2.77 23.24
N LYS A 189 11.19 -2.19 22.62
CA LYS A 189 10.87 -2.60 21.25
C LYS A 189 11.91 -2.06 20.27
N ALA A 190 12.54 -2.97 19.55
CA ALA A 190 13.58 -2.67 18.56
C ALA A 190 13.08 -1.83 17.36
N TYR A 191 11.77 -1.67 17.21
CA TYR A 191 11.11 -0.94 16.10
C TYR A 191 9.72 -0.47 16.52
N SER A 192 9.11 0.40 15.69
CA SER A 192 7.71 0.82 15.79
C SER A 192 6.85 0.00 14.85
N THR A 193 5.59 -0.26 15.23
CA THR A 193 4.62 -0.97 14.41
C THR A 193 3.38 -0.09 14.22
N ASP A 194 2.87 -0.06 12.99
CA ASP A 194 1.59 0.54 12.60
C ASP A 194 0.82 -0.49 11.77
N SER A 195 -0.41 -0.80 12.13
CA SER A 195 -1.16 -1.88 11.53
C SER A 195 -2.61 -1.51 11.21
N ASN A 196 -3.17 -2.23 10.27
CA ASN A 196 -4.60 -2.30 9.98
C ASN A 196 -4.91 -3.68 9.36
N MET A 197 -6.16 -3.97 9.05
CA MET A 197 -6.55 -5.27 8.52
C MET A 197 -5.94 -5.63 7.16
N LEU A 198 -5.42 -4.67 6.41
CA LEU A 198 -4.77 -4.92 5.11
C LEU A 198 -3.27 -5.24 5.25
N GLY A 199 -2.64 -4.78 6.33
CA GLY A 199 -1.22 -5.02 6.55
C GLY A 199 -0.63 -4.28 7.74
N ALA A 200 0.63 -4.61 8.05
CA ALA A 200 1.43 -3.98 9.08
C ALA A 200 2.72 -3.40 8.51
N THR A 201 3.16 -2.30 9.11
CA THR A 201 4.43 -1.63 8.84
C THR A 201 5.28 -1.65 10.09
N HIS A 202 6.51 -2.13 9.97
CA HIS A 202 7.54 -2.09 11.01
C HIS A 202 8.66 -1.19 10.56
N GLU A 203 8.97 -0.15 11.33
CA GLU A 203 9.96 0.87 10.96
C GLU A 203 10.66 1.49 12.17
N ALA A 204 11.62 2.36 11.92
CA ALA A 204 12.37 3.14 12.90
C ALA A 204 13.33 2.33 13.78
N LYS A 205 14.11 2.99 14.64
CA LYS A 205 15.07 2.44 15.58
C LYS A 205 16.08 1.50 14.90
N ASP A 206 16.14 0.22 15.33
CA ASP A 206 17.08 -0.76 14.80
C ASP A 206 16.85 -1.08 13.32
N LEU A 207 15.62 -0.86 12.80
CA LEU A 207 15.31 -1.03 11.38
C LEU A 207 15.84 0.09 10.50
N GLU A 208 16.26 1.24 11.05
CA GLU A 208 16.93 2.30 10.28
C GLU A 208 18.33 1.86 9.80
N SER A 209 18.95 0.89 10.48
CA SER A 209 20.19 0.30 10.03
C SER A 209 19.94 -0.75 8.95
N LEU A 210 20.54 -0.58 7.76
CA LEU A 210 20.48 -1.59 6.70
C LEU A 210 21.25 -2.89 7.03
N GLN A 211 22.03 -2.89 8.11
CA GLN A 211 22.70 -4.09 8.62
C GLN A 211 21.77 -4.96 9.49
N SER A 212 20.65 -4.39 9.99
CA SER A 212 19.62 -5.15 10.67
C SER A 212 18.79 -5.93 9.66
N GLY A 213 18.78 -7.25 9.73
CA GLY A 213 17.95 -8.08 8.86
C GLY A 213 16.46 -8.01 9.22
N MET A 214 15.59 -8.35 8.28
CA MET A 214 14.14 -8.49 8.50
C MET A 214 13.80 -9.41 9.69
N LYS A 215 14.71 -10.33 10.02
CA LYS A 215 14.53 -11.36 11.06
C LYS A 215 14.37 -10.83 12.50
N ILE A 216 14.64 -9.55 12.76
CA ILE A 216 14.39 -8.94 14.07
C ILE A 216 12.91 -8.61 14.28
N VAL A 217 12.11 -8.60 13.21
CA VAL A 217 10.66 -8.37 13.29
C VAL A 217 9.96 -9.62 13.80
N ASN A 218 9.06 -9.45 14.75
CA ASN A 218 8.08 -10.46 15.12
C ASN A 218 6.78 -10.18 14.36
N PRO A 219 6.42 -11.00 13.35
CA PRO A 219 5.21 -10.80 12.58
C PRO A 219 3.97 -10.79 13.46
N ILE A 220 3.01 -9.91 13.13
CA ILE A 220 1.72 -9.81 13.80
C ILE A 220 0.54 -10.27 12.92
N MET A 221 0.78 -10.45 11.61
CA MET A 221 -0.23 -10.94 10.67
C MET A 221 0.09 -12.33 10.13
N GLY A 222 1.21 -12.89 10.50
CA GLY A 222 1.63 -14.20 10.02
C GLY A 222 2.73 -14.81 10.88
N VAL A 223 3.49 -15.72 10.27
CA VAL A 223 4.54 -16.48 10.93
C VAL A 223 5.94 -15.98 10.55
N ALA A 224 6.89 -16.08 11.47
CA ALA A 224 8.30 -15.82 11.21
C ALA A 224 8.89 -16.96 10.37
N PHE A 225 8.54 -17.02 9.09
CA PHE A 225 8.83 -18.13 8.19
C PHE A 225 10.33 -18.43 8.06
N TRP A 226 11.21 -17.48 8.37
CA TRP A 226 12.67 -17.68 8.35
C TRP A 226 13.21 -18.50 9.54
N LYS A 227 12.39 -18.75 10.58
CA LYS A 227 12.78 -19.52 11.75
C LYS A 227 12.65 -21.02 11.45
N PRO A 228 13.69 -21.84 11.66
CA PRO A 228 13.65 -23.27 11.36
C PRO A 228 12.55 -24.04 12.09
N GLU A 229 12.21 -23.59 13.31
CA GLU A 229 11.17 -24.21 14.16
C GLU A 229 9.74 -23.95 13.69
N VAL A 230 9.54 -23.00 12.79
CA VAL A 230 8.22 -22.72 12.22
C VAL A 230 7.92 -23.73 11.12
N ASP A 231 6.96 -24.63 11.37
CA ASP A 231 6.51 -25.62 10.38
C ASP A 231 5.51 -24.95 9.42
N VAL A 232 5.87 -24.87 8.13
CA VAL A 232 5.01 -24.34 7.07
C VAL A 232 4.82 -25.46 6.04
N LYS A 233 3.63 -26.03 6.01
CA LYS A 233 3.23 -27.05 5.03
C LYS A 233 2.71 -26.40 3.76
N ALA A 234 3.00 -27.02 2.61
CA ALA A 234 2.39 -26.59 1.35
C ALA A 234 0.86 -26.75 1.41
N GLU A 235 0.14 -25.78 0.84
CA GLU A 235 -1.31 -25.73 0.84
C GLU A 235 -1.84 -25.23 -0.50
N GLU A 236 -2.84 -25.93 -1.05
CA GLU A 236 -3.58 -25.44 -2.21
C GLU A 236 -4.65 -24.44 -1.77
N VAL A 237 -4.68 -23.31 -2.46
CA VAL A 237 -5.61 -22.22 -2.18
C VAL A 237 -6.23 -21.74 -3.48
N SER A 238 -7.55 -21.70 -3.54
CA SER A 238 -8.26 -21.11 -4.67
C SER A 238 -8.85 -19.76 -4.31
N VAL A 239 -8.70 -18.79 -5.23
CA VAL A 239 -9.26 -17.45 -5.14
C VAL A 239 -10.15 -17.20 -6.35
N ARG A 240 -11.41 -16.86 -6.12
CA ARG A 240 -12.38 -16.55 -7.18
C ARG A 240 -12.71 -15.09 -7.22
N PHE A 241 -12.71 -14.54 -8.44
CA PHE A 241 -13.12 -13.17 -8.75
C PHE A 241 -14.35 -13.14 -9.65
N GLU A 242 -15.20 -12.14 -9.45
CA GLU A 242 -16.31 -11.77 -10.34
C GLU A 242 -16.23 -10.27 -10.63
N GLU A 243 -16.11 -9.90 -11.92
CA GLU A 243 -15.94 -8.51 -12.36
C GLU A 243 -14.88 -7.72 -11.56
N GLY A 244 -13.75 -8.39 -11.23
CA GLY A 244 -12.66 -7.82 -10.46
C GLY A 244 -12.84 -7.80 -8.95
N MET A 245 -13.98 -8.24 -8.44
CA MET A 245 -14.24 -8.38 -7.00
C MET A 245 -13.83 -9.77 -6.52
N PRO A 246 -13.00 -9.90 -5.49
CA PRO A 246 -12.76 -11.19 -4.86
C PRO A 246 -14.03 -11.61 -4.12
N VAL A 247 -14.56 -12.79 -4.43
CA VAL A 247 -15.86 -13.26 -3.92
C VAL A 247 -15.76 -14.57 -3.15
N ALA A 248 -14.73 -15.39 -3.37
CA ALA A 248 -14.60 -16.66 -2.65
C ALA A 248 -13.12 -17.05 -2.44
N LEU A 249 -12.89 -17.78 -1.35
CA LEU A 249 -11.62 -18.42 -1.00
C LEU A 249 -11.89 -19.90 -0.71
N ASN A 250 -11.17 -20.80 -1.34
CA ASN A 250 -11.33 -22.27 -1.19
C ASN A 250 -12.78 -22.74 -1.37
N GLY A 251 -13.49 -22.14 -2.33
CA GLY A 251 -14.89 -22.45 -2.61
C GLY A 251 -15.92 -21.90 -1.63
N VAL A 252 -15.48 -21.21 -0.57
CA VAL A 252 -16.37 -20.51 0.38
C VAL A 252 -16.60 -19.08 -0.07
N GLU A 253 -17.86 -18.69 -0.25
CA GLU A 253 -18.26 -17.34 -0.63
C GLU A 253 -18.30 -16.38 0.57
N TYR A 254 -17.92 -15.12 0.33
CA TYR A 254 -17.91 -14.04 1.32
C TYR A 254 -18.67 -12.85 0.77
N ALA A 255 -19.81 -12.53 1.37
CA ALA A 255 -20.59 -11.33 1.04
C ALA A 255 -19.98 -10.08 1.70
N ASP A 256 -19.31 -10.22 2.85
CA ASP A 256 -18.62 -9.13 3.54
C ASP A 256 -17.13 -9.13 3.13
N PRO A 257 -16.65 -8.05 2.49
CA PRO A 257 -15.25 -7.92 2.11
C PRO A 257 -14.29 -7.87 3.32
N VAL A 258 -14.78 -7.49 4.51
CA VAL A 258 -13.97 -7.54 5.74
C VAL A 258 -13.65 -8.98 6.11
N GLU A 259 -14.67 -9.84 6.13
CA GLU A 259 -14.50 -11.27 6.43
C GLU A 259 -13.59 -11.96 5.40
N LEU A 260 -13.73 -11.60 4.11
CA LEU A 260 -12.87 -12.10 3.05
C LEU A 260 -11.41 -11.72 3.30
N PHE A 261 -11.11 -10.46 3.64
CA PHE A 261 -9.74 -10.03 3.95
C PHE A 261 -9.18 -10.72 5.18
N LEU A 262 -9.97 -10.86 6.24
CA LEU A 262 -9.54 -11.56 7.46
C LEU A 262 -9.19 -13.02 7.15
N LYS A 263 -10.00 -13.69 6.32
CA LYS A 263 -9.71 -15.06 5.89
C LYS A 263 -8.49 -15.15 4.97
N ALA A 264 -8.34 -14.22 4.04
CA ALA A 264 -7.15 -14.14 3.19
C ALA A 264 -5.88 -13.91 4.01
N ASN A 265 -5.94 -13.07 5.05
CA ASN A 265 -4.84 -12.85 6.00
C ASN A 265 -4.50 -14.13 6.77
N GLU A 266 -5.49 -14.86 7.26
CA GLU A 266 -5.28 -16.14 7.95
C GLU A 266 -4.56 -17.14 7.03
N ILE A 267 -5.02 -17.26 5.78
CA ILE A 267 -4.42 -18.17 4.79
C ILE A 267 -2.99 -17.75 4.47
N GLY A 268 -2.77 -16.53 3.99
CA GLY A 268 -1.44 -16.06 3.62
C GLY A 268 -0.48 -15.96 4.82
N GLY A 269 -1.01 -15.57 6.00
CA GLY A 269 -0.23 -15.36 7.21
C GLY A 269 0.42 -16.65 7.73
N ARG A 270 -0.26 -17.80 7.69
CA ARG A 270 0.34 -19.08 8.13
C ARG A 270 1.49 -19.57 7.26
N HIS A 271 1.65 -18.96 6.07
CA HIS A 271 2.80 -19.19 5.20
C HIS A 271 3.88 -18.12 5.33
N GLY A 272 3.56 -16.96 5.95
CA GLY A 272 4.42 -15.78 5.95
C GLY A 272 4.43 -15.05 4.61
N LEU A 273 3.38 -15.23 3.80
CA LEU A 273 3.20 -14.57 2.50
C LEU A 273 3.08 -13.04 2.68
N GLY A 274 3.57 -12.27 1.73
CA GLY A 274 3.41 -10.82 1.71
C GLY A 274 4.35 -10.06 2.66
N MET A 275 5.37 -10.72 3.20
CA MET A 275 6.47 -10.05 3.90
C MET A 275 7.41 -9.39 2.90
N SER A 276 7.74 -8.11 3.12
CA SER A 276 8.69 -7.38 2.27
C SER A 276 9.59 -6.43 3.06
N ASP A 277 10.83 -6.27 2.58
CA ASP A 277 11.83 -5.31 3.08
C ASP A 277 12.08 -4.30 1.98
N GLN A 278 11.71 -3.04 2.20
CA GLN A 278 11.72 -2.02 1.16
C GLN A 278 12.48 -0.77 1.60
N ILE A 279 13.21 -0.19 0.64
CA ILE A 279 13.74 1.17 0.76
C ILE A 279 12.85 2.08 -0.09
N GLU A 280 12.31 3.10 0.55
CA GLU A 280 11.36 4.01 -0.08
C GLU A 280 11.78 5.48 0.02
N ASN A 281 11.23 6.33 -0.81
CA ASN A 281 11.32 7.78 -0.65
C ASN A 281 10.08 8.27 0.11
N ARG A 282 10.30 8.90 1.25
CA ARG A 282 9.24 9.67 1.95
C ARG A 282 8.70 10.78 1.05
N ILE A 283 7.56 11.35 1.42
CA ILE A 283 6.97 12.48 0.68
C ILE A 283 7.94 13.68 0.62
N ILE A 284 8.76 13.86 1.65
CA ILE A 284 9.83 14.86 1.72
C ILE A 284 11.11 14.46 0.98
N GLU A 285 11.06 13.46 0.11
CA GLU A 285 12.18 12.92 -0.70
C GLU A 285 13.35 12.31 0.11
N ALA A 286 13.23 12.13 1.43
CA ALA A 286 14.22 11.42 2.23
C ALA A 286 14.04 9.90 2.11
N LYS A 287 15.17 9.16 2.07
CA LYS A 287 15.13 7.69 2.11
C LYS A 287 14.72 7.18 3.48
N SER A 288 13.92 6.13 3.50
CA SER A 288 13.59 5.35 4.68
C SER A 288 13.48 3.87 4.35
N ARG A 289 13.50 3.03 5.36
CA ARG A 289 13.30 1.60 5.24
C ARG A 289 12.09 1.17 6.06
N GLY A 290 11.28 0.28 5.52
CA GLY A 290 10.20 -0.39 6.21
C GLY A 290 10.19 -1.89 5.94
N ILE A 291 9.79 -2.66 6.95
CA ILE A 291 9.43 -4.08 6.83
C ILE A 291 7.91 -4.15 6.87
N TYR A 292 7.32 -4.82 5.91
CA TYR A 292 5.87 -4.83 5.71
C TYR A 292 5.31 -6.24 5.75
N GLU A 293 4.11 -6.38 6.31
CA GLU A 293 3.28 -7.58 6.26
C GLU A 293 1.97 -7.24 5.55
N ALA A 294 1.57 -8.06 4.57
CA ALA A 294 0.28 -7.89 3.91
C ALA A 294 -0.19 -9.22 3.29
N PRO A 295 -0.45 -10.26 4.11
CA PRO A 295 -0.67 -11.61 3.60
C PRO A 295 -1.92 -11.74 2.73
N GLY A 296 -3.04 -11.15 3.12
CA GLY A 296 -4.27 -11.18 2.32
C GLY A 296 -4.17 -10.38 1.04
N MET A 297 -3.55 -9.18 1.10
CA MET A 297 -3.31 -8.36 -0.08
C MET A 297 -2.43 -9.11 -1.10
N ALA A 298 -1.37 -9.78 -0.63
CA ALA A 298 -0.48 -10.55 -1.49
C ALA A 298 -1.21 -11.73 -2.15
N LEU A 299 -1.97 -12.52 -1.38
CA LEU A 299 -2.74 -13.65 -1.89
C LEU A 299 -3.72 -13.22 -2.99
N LEU A 300 -4.51 -12.19 -2.70
CA LEU A 300 -5.51 -11.66 -3.64
C LEU A 300 -4.85 -11.05 -4.88
N HIS A 301 -3.75 -10.31 -4.71
CA HIS A 301 -3.05 -9.67 -5.81
C HIS A 301 -2.42 -10.68 -6.78
N ILE A 302 -1.78 -11.72 -6.28
CA ILE A 302 -1.19 -12.79 -7.11
C ILE A 302 -2.26 -13.42 -8.02
N ALA A 303 -3.40 -13.79 -7.43
CA ALA A 303 -4.49 -14.41 -8.18
C ALA A 303 -5.13 -13.42 -9.18
N TYR A 304 -5.32 -12.16 -8.77
CA TYR A 304 -5.85 -11.09 -9.63
C TYR A 304 -4.94 -10.82 -10.84
N GLU A 305 -3.64 -10.64 -10.61
CA GLU A 305 -2.67 -10.36 -11.67
C GLU A 305 -2.58 -11.54 -12.67
N ARG A 306 -2.72 -12.78 -12.18
CA ARG A 306 -2.78 -13.96 -13.05
C ARG A 306 -3.96 -13.90 -14.01
N LEU A 307 -5.14 -13.49 -13.55
CA LEU A 307 -6.31 -13.32 -14.40
C LEU A 307 -6.13 -12.15 -15.37
N VAL A 308 -5.62 -11.01 -14.91
CA VAL A 308 -5.35 -9.85 -15.79
C VAL A 308 -4.46 -10.26 -16.96
N THR A 309 -3.37 -11.00 -16.70
CA THR A 309 -2.44 -11.44 -17.75
C THR A 309 -3.02 -12.50 -18.68
N GLY A 310 -3.96 -13.32 -18.21
CA GLY A 310 -4.62 -14.34 -19.03
C GLY A 310 -5.77 -13.80 -19.89
N ILE A 311 -6.35 -12.66 -19.51
CA ILE A 311 -7.56 -12.10 -20.14
C ILE A 311 -7.23 -10.97 -21.13
N HIS A 312 -6.29 -10.07 -20.78
CA HIS A 312 -6.00 -8.88 -21.55
C HIS A 312 -4.82 -9.06 -22.52
N ASN A 313 -4.80 -8.26 -23.58
CA ASN A 313 -3.65 -8.17 -24.50
C ASN A 313 -2.51 -7.36 -23.89
N GLU A 314 -1.31 -7.48 -24.47
CA GLU A 314 -0.08 -6.88 -23.95
C GLU A 314 -0.17 -5.35 -23.82
N ASP A 315 -0.73 -4.66 -24.82
CA ASP A 315 -0.87 -3.19 -24.81
C ASP A 315 -1.73 -2.71 -23.63
N THR A 316 -2.81 -3.45 -23.33
CA THR A 316 -3.69 -3.17 -22.18
C THR A 316 -2.97 -3.44 -20.86
N ILE A 317 -2.22 -4.55 -20.77
CA ILE A 317 -1.44 -4.92 -19.57
C ILE A 317 -0.34 -3.88 -19.30
N GLU A 318 0.37 -3.44 -20.32
CA GLU A 318 1.41 -2.41 -20.20
C GLU A 318 0.82 -1.11 -19.65
N GLN A 319 -0.26 -0.62 -20.27
CA GLN A 319 -0.92 0.61 -19.84
C GLN A 319 -1.48 0.49 -18.41
N TYR A 320 -2.06 -0.66 -18.07
CA TYR A 320 -2.53 -0.96 -16.72
C TYR A 320 -1.40 -0.86 -15.69
N ARG A 321 -0.24 -1.46 -15.97
CA ARG A 321 0.93 -1.43 -15.08
C ARG A 321 1.49 -0.02 -14.90
N ILE A 322 1.62 0.75 -15.99
CA ILE A 322 2.08 2.15 -15.94
C ILE A 322 1.11 2.99 -15.07
N ASN A 323 -0.18 2.85 -15.30
CA ASN A 323 -1.21 3.54 -14.53
C ASN A 323 -1.20 3.14 -13.05
N GLY A 324 -1.02 1.85 -12.76
CA GLY A 324 -0.93 1.30 -11.41
C GLY A 324 0.26 1.87 -10.62
N LEU A 325 1.44 1.88 -11.23
CA LEU A 325 2.64 2.49 -10.63
C LEU A 325 2.42 3.97 -10.31
N ARG A 326 1.84 4.73 -11.25
CA ARG A 326 1.53 6.14 -11.03
C ARG A 326 0.52 6.33 -9.91
N LEU A 327 -0.55 5.55 -9.91
CA LEU A 327 -1.59 5.59 -8.89
C LEU A 327 -1.05 5.20 -7.51
N GLY A 328 -0.19 4.18 -7.45
CA GLY A 328 0.47 3.76 -6.21
C GLY A 328 1.30 4.88 -5.59
N ARG A 329 2.03 5.66 -6.41
CA ARG A 329 2.76 6.84 -5.93
C ARG A 329 1.82 7.95 -5.46
N LEU A 330 0.73 8.20 -6.16
CA LEU A 330 -0.29 9.19 -5.72
C LEU A 330 -0.91 8.79 -4.39
N LEU A 331 -1.28 7.52 -4.22
CA LEU A 331 -1.78 6.97 -2.97
C LEU A 331 -0.78 7.17 -1.83
N TYR A 332 0.49 6.82 -2.07
CA TYR A 332 1.57 6.99 -1.08
C TYR A 332 1.70 8.45 -0.61
N GLN A 333 1.51 9.40 -1.53
CA GLN A 333 1.56 10.85 -1.28
C GLN A 333 0.27 11.43 -0.64
N GLY A 334 -0.70 10.61 -0.25
CA GLY A 334 -1.98 11.10 0.29
C GLY A 334 -2.92 11.70 -0.74
N ARG A 335 -2.82 11.30 -2.01
CA ARG A 335 -3.56 11.86 -3.15
C ARG A 335 -4.57 10.88 -3.75
N TRP A 336 -5.04 9.90 -2.97
CA TRP A 336 -5.94 8.83 -3.42
C TRP A 336 -7.26 9.32 -4.01
N PHE A 337 -7.77 10.46 -3.52
CA PHE A 337 -9.02 11.07 -3.97
C PHE A 337 -8.81 12.30 -4.86
N ASP A 338 -7.59 12.55 -5.34
CA ASP A 338 -7.33 13.61 -6.32
C ASP A 338 -7.98 13.25 -7.67
N PRO A 339 -8.37 14.22 -8.51
CA PRO A 339 -8.95 13.96 -9.83
C PRO A 339 -8.14 13.01 -10.70
N GLN A 340 -6.79 13.14 -10.70
CA GLN A 340 -5.92 12.23 -11.43
C GLN A 340 -6.04 10.79 -10.92
N SER A 341 -6.09 10.59 -9.60
CA SER A 341 -6.24 9.25 -9.00
C SER A 341 -7.59 8.63 -9.34
N ILE A 342 -8.67 9.42 -9.27
CA ILE A 342 -10.02 8.97 -9.64
C ILE A 342 -10.05 8.55 -11.11
N MET A 343 -9.47 9.36 -12.01
CA MET A 343 -9.39 9.04 -13.44
C MET A 343 -8.64 7.73 -13.69
N LEU A 344 -7.49 7.51 -13.03
CA LEU A 344 -6.71 6.27 -13.17
C LEU A 344 -7.45 5.06 -12.60
N ARG A 345 -8.13 5.23 -11.45
CA ARG A 345 -8.96 4.19 -10.82
C ARG A 345 -10.11 3.79 -11.75
N GLU A 346 -10.89 4.74 -12.21
CA GLU A 346 -12.01 4.47 -13.13
C GLU A 346 -11.54 3.79 -14.42
N THR A 347 -10.38 4.20 -14.95
CA THR A 347 -9.82 3.56 -16.13
C THR A 347 -9.54 2.07 -15.87
N ALA A 348 -8.82 1.76 -14.78
CA ALA A 348 -8.49 0.37 -14.45
C ALA A 348 -9.73 -0.44 -14.07
N GLN A 349 -10.60 0.11 -13.22
CA GLN A 349 -11.81 -0.59 -12.77
C GLN A 349 -12.79 -0.85 -13.90
N ARG A 350 -12.96 0.10 -14.80
CA ARG A 350 -13.93 0.00 -15.90
C ARG A 350 -13.43 -0.86 -17.05
N TRP A 351 -12.15 -0.74 -17.43
CA TRP A 351 -11.62 -1.33 -18.66
C TRP A 351 -10.78 -2.57 -18.44
N VAL A 352 -10.31 -2.81 -17.20
CA VAL A 352 -9.54 -3.99 -16.85
C VAL A 352 -10.32 -4.88 -15.89
N ALA A 353 -10.70 -4.37 -14.71
CA ALA A 353 -11.25 -5.20 -13.65
C ALA A 353 -12.58 -5.89 -14.02
N ARG A 354 -13.46 -5.24 -14.77
CA ARG A 354 -14.74 -5.84 -15.15
C ARG A 354 -14.63 -7.11 -15.99
N ALA A 355 -13.54 -7.29 -16.70
CA ALA A 355 -13.28 -8.53 -17.43
C ALA A 355 -12.69 -9.62 -16.55
N VAL A 356 -12.18 -9.28 -15.35
CA VAL A 356 -11.51 -10.21 -14.45
C VAL A 356 -12.56 -11.02 -13.69
N THR A 357 -12.97 -12.13 -14.29
CA THR A 357 -13.85 -13.13 -13.71
C THR A 357 -13.19 -14.49 -13.87
N GLY A 358 -13.09 -15.26 -12.80
CA GLY A 358 -12.47 -16.58 -12.85
C GLY A 358 -11.90 -17.00 -11.51
N THR A 359 -11.31 -18.21 -11.52
CA THR A 359 -10.69 -18.84 -10.34
C THR A 359 -9.22 -19.14 -10.62
N VAL A 360 -8.36 -18.77 -9.70
CA VAL A 360 -6.93 -19.13 -9.71
C VAL A 360 -6.66 -20.04 -8.52
N THR A 361 -6.05 -21.18 -8.77
CA THR A 361 -5.57 -22.10 -7.72
C THR A 361 -4.06 -21.97 -7.61
N LEU A 362 -3.60 -21.72 -6.39
CA LEU A 362 -2.21 -21.55 -6.01
C LEU A 362 -1.79 -22.67 -5.07
N GLU A 363 -0.55 -23.10 -5.15
CA GLU A 363 0.10 -23.81 -4.05
C GLU A 363 0.98 -22.81 -3.32
N LEU A 364 0.65 -22.55 -2.06
CA LEU A 364 1.45 -21.70 -1.16
C LEU A 364 2.45 -22.55 -0.41
N ARG A 365 3.67 -22.04 -0.29
CA ARG A 365 4.77 -22.64 0.46
C ARG A 365 5.31 -21.63 1.47
N ARG A 366 6.52 -21.81 1.92
CA ARG A 366 7.15 -20.97 2.95
C ARG A 366 7.50 -19.57 2.44
N GLY A 367 7.01 -18.53 3.09
CA GLY A 367 7.28 -17.13 2.74
C GLY A 367 6.55 -16.71 1.46
N ASN A 368 7.26 -16.04 0.56
CA ASN A 368 6.72 -15.59 -0.72
C ASN A 368 6.87 -16.64 -1.84
N ASP A 369 7.09 -17.90 -1.49
CA ASP A 369 7.20 -18.98 -2.47
C ASP A 369 5.82 -19.57 -2.77
N TYR A 370 5.46 -19.59 -4.05
CA TYR A 370 4.19 -20.15 -4.53
C TYR A 370 4.31 -20.67 -5.96
N SER A 371 3.34 -21.49 -6.35
CA SER A 371 3.13 -21.91 -7.74
C SER A 371 1.68 -21.69 -8.15
N ILE A 372 1.44 -21.37 -9.41
CA ILE A 372 0.09 -21.35 -9.97
C ILE A 372 -0.20 -22.76 -10.49
N LEU A 373 -1.21 -23.40 -9.93
CA LEU A 373 -1.62 -24.76 -10.31
C LEU A 373 -2.68 -24.76 -11.39
N ASN A 374 -3.65 -23.84 -11.31
CA ASN A 374 -4.73 -23.73 -12.27
C ASN A 374 -5.18 -22.28 -12.47
N THR A 375 -5.71 -22.00 -13.66
CA THR A 375 -6.35 -20.73 -13.99
C THR A 375 -7.57 -21.05 -14.86
N ASP A 376 -8.75 -20.77 -14.34
CA ASP A 376 -10.02 -20.97 -15.02
C ASP A 376 -10.78 -19.67 -15.12
N SER A 377 -11.18 -19.30 -16.35
CA SER A 377 -11.94 -18.07 -16.58
C SER A 377 -12.68 -18.17 -17.93
N PRO A 378 -13.95 -17.74 -17.98
CA PRO A 378 -14.68 -17.66 -19.25
C PRO A 378 -14.12 -16.59 -20.20
N ASN A 379 -13.29 -15.68 -19.69
CA ASN A 379 -12.77 -14.52 -20.42
C ASN A 379 -11.31 -14.70 -20.86
N LEU A 380 -10.71 -15.90 -20.69
CA LEU A 380 -9.33 -16.14 -21.13
C LEU A 380 -9.20 -15.90 -22.63
N THR A 381 -8.20 -15.13 -23.01
CA THR A 381 -7.76 -14.98 -24.41
C THR A 381 -6.68 -16.01 -24.78
N TYR A 382 -6.14 -16.71 -23.78
CA TYR A 382 -5.22 -17.83 -24.00
C TYR A 382 -5.96 -19.00 -24.64
N ALA A 383 -5.57 -19.35 -25.86
CA ALA A 383 -6.18 -20.40 -26.66
C ALA A 383 -5.07 -21.28 -27.26
N PRO A 384 -4.60 -22.31 -26.52
CA PRO A 384 -3.46 -23.14 -26.95
C PRO A 384 -3.74 -23.87 -28.27
N GLU A 385 -4.99 -24.20 -28.54
CA GLU A 385 -5.43 -24.85 -29.79
C GLU A 385 -5.17 -23.99 -31.05
N ARG A 386 -5.07 -22.65 -30.90
CA ARG A 386 -4.80 -21.74 -32.02
C ARG A 386 -3.32 -21.56 -32.34
N LEU A 387 -2.46 -21.77 -31.35
CA LEU A 387 -1.02 -21.47 -31.44
C LEU A 387 -0.14 -22.63 -30.94
N SER A 388 -0.67 -23.86 -30.87
CA SER A 388 0.12 -25.04 -30.55
C SER A 388 1.31 -25.17 -31.51
N MET A 389 2.47 -25.53 -30.99
CA MET A 389 3.64 -25.92 -31.82
C MET A 389 3.43 -27.27 -32.49
N GLU A 390 2.46 -28.04 -32.04
CA GLU A 390 2.03 -29.27 -32.71
C GLU A 390 1.23 -28.95 -33.98
N LYS A 391 1.12 -29.94 -34.86
CA LYS A 391 0.38 -29.76 -36.12
C LYS A 391 -1.10 -29.56 -35.82
N VAL A 392 -1.64 -28.42 -36.23
CA VAL A 392 -3.04 -28.04 -36.12
C VAL A 392 -3.62 -27.97 -37.54
N GLU A 393 -4.77 -28.63 -37.79
CA GLU A 393 -5.38 -28.70 -39.13
C GLU A 393 -5.91 -27.33 -39.58
N ASP A 394 -6.45 -26.51 -38.65
CA ASP A 394 -7.06 -25.22 -38.89
C ASP A 394 -6.25 -24.07 -38.23
N ALA A 395 -4.97 -23.94 -38.54
CA ALA A 395 -4.16 -22.84 -38.05
C ALA A 395 -4.68 -21.48 -38.58
N PRO A 396 -4.75 -20.42 -37.75
CA PRO A 396 -5.31 -19.12 -38.15
C PRO A 396 -4.47 -18.36 -39.18
N PHE A 397 -3.26 -18.81 -39.46
CA PHE A 397 -2.35 -18.28 -40.49
C PHE A 397 -1.43 -19.36 -41.01
N SER A 398 -0.88 -19.14 -42.21
CA SER A 398 0.01 -20.05 -42.92
C SER A 398 1.46 -19.60 -42.84
N PRO A 399 2.44 -20.47 -43.18
CA PRO A 399 3.85 -20.06 -43.35
C PRO A 399 4.05 -18.89 -44.31
N LEU A 400 3.21 -18.79 -45.37
CA LEU A 400 3.29 -17.69 -46.34
C LEU A 400 2.93 -16.35 -45.71
N ASP A 401 1.89 -16.31 -44.84
CA ASP A 401 1.50 -15.10 -44.13
C ASP A 401 2.63 -14.63 -43.22
N ARG A 402 3.29 -15.58 -42.55
CA ARG A 402 4.42 -15.28 -41.70
C ARG A 402 5.65 -14.79 -42.49
N ILE A 403 5.93 -15.35 -43.64
CA ILE A 403 7.00 -14.87 -44.54
C ILE A 403 6.72 -13.43 -44.96
N GLY A 404 5.48 -13.11 -45.37
CA GLY A 404 5.10 -11.75 -45.71
C GLY A 404 5.31 -10.77 -44.58
N GLN A 405 4.86 -11.11 -43.38
CA GLN A 405 5.06 -10.28 -42.18
C GLN A 405 6.55 -10.05 -41.87
N LEU A 406 7.38 -11.09 -41.92
CA LEU A 406 8.82 -10.97 -41.66
C LEU A 406 9.51 -10.15 -42.77
N THR A 407 9.05 -10.25 -44.02
CA THR A 407 9.59 -9.44 -45.15
C THR A 407 9.32 -7.95 -44.89
N MET A 408 8.14 -7.57 -44.41
CA MET A 408 7.83 -6.19 -44.08
C MET A 408 8.69 -5.65 -42.91
N ARG A 409 9.13 -6.48 -41.98
CA ARG A 409 10.05 -6.08 -40.88
C ARG A 409 11.43 -5.62 -41.43
N ASN A 410 11.78 -5.94 -42.65
CA ASN A 410 13.03 -5.45 -43.27
C ASN A 410 13.08 -3.92 -43.36
N LEU A 411 11.94 -3.24 -43.45
CA LEU A 411 11.88 -1.78 -43.44
C LEU A 411 12.36 -1.24 -42.09
N ASP A 412 11.76 -1.71 -40.98
CA ASP A 412 12.14 -1.34 -39.63
C ASP A 412 13.62 -1.68 -39.31
N ILE A 413 14.04 -2.87 -39.70
CA ILE A 413 15.43 -3.31 -39.52
C ILE A 413 16.39 -2.40 -40.30
N THR A 414 16.03 -1.98 -41.52
CA THR A 414 16.84 -1.08 -42.34
C THR A 414 16.96 0.30 -41.69
N ASP A 415 15.85 0.85 -41.18
CA ASP A 415 15.84 2.12 -40.47
C ASP A 415 16.66 2.06 -39.18
N THR A 416 16.52 0.99 -38.42
CA THR A 416 17.31 0.76 -37.20
C THR A 416 18.82 0.72 -37.54
N ARG A 417 19.21 -0.03 -38.56
CA ARG A 417 20.64 -0.09 -39.00
C ARG A 417 21.14 1.27 -39.40
N ALA A 418 20.37 2.05 -40.16
CA ALA A 418 20.74 3.40 -40.56
C ALA A 418 20.99 4.32 -39.36
N LYS A 419 20.13 4.30 -38.38
CA LYS A 419 20.29 5.06 -37.12
C LYS A 419 21.52 4.64 -36.31
N LEU A 420 21.75 3.33 -36.18
CA LEU A 420 22.95 2.79 -35.52
C LEU A 420 24.23 3.23 -36.24
N GLY A 421 24.25 3.25 -37.60
CA GLY A 421 25.34 3.78 -38.39
C GLY A 421 25.65 5.25 -38.11
N ILE A 422 24.61 6.10 -37.94
CA ILE A 422 24.74 7.51 -37.56
C ILE A 422 25.38 7.63 -36.17
N TYR A 423 24.92 6.89 -35.19
CA TYR A 423 25.43 6.94 -33.82
C TYR A 423 26.91 6.47 -33.74
N ALA A 424 27.28 5.45 -34.51
CA ALA A 424 28.65 5.00 -34.60
C ALA A 424 29.53 6.08 -35.26
N HIS A 425 29.06 6.72 -36.34
CA HIS A 425 29.79 7.77 -37.05
C HIS A 425 29.97 9.04 -36.19
N THR A 426 28.98 9.41 -35.38
CA THR A 426 29.08 10.57 -34.47
C THR A 426 29.87 10.30 -33.20
N GLY A 427 30.38 9.09 -33.00
CA GLY A 427 31.16 8.72 -31.83
C GLY A 427 30.30 8.49 -30.56
N LEU A 428 28.96 8.51 -30.66
CA LEU A 428 28.05 8.17 -29.55
C LEU A 428 28.12 6.69 -29.19
N LEU A 429 28.52 5.83 -30.13
CA LEU A 429 28.76 4.41 -29.88
C LEU A 429 30.23 4.14 -30.15
N SER A 430 30.98 3.74 -29.13
CA SER A 430 32.35 3.26 -29.30
C SER A 430 32.34 1.86 -29.90
N THR A 431 33.45 1.50 -30.57
CA THR A 431 33.59 0.15 -31.16
C THR A 431 33.59 -0.98 -30.11
N GLY A 432 33.66 -0.65 -28.80
CA GLY A 432 33.60 -1.58 -27.68
C GLY A 432 32.21 -1.70 -27.06
N ASP A 433 31.35 -0.72 -27.31
CA ASP A 433 30.03 -0.63 -26.70
C ASP A 433 28.97 -1.26 -27.59
N GLY A 434 28.44 -2.37 -27.23
CA GLY A 434 27.30 -2.96 -27.91
C GLY A 434 27.59 -4.23 -28.71
N PRO A 435 26.56 -4.84 -29.29
CA PRO A 435 26.65 -6.10 -30.01
C PRO A 435 27.46 -5.94 -31.28
N HIS A 436 28.08 -7.03 -31.72
CA HIS A 436 28.97 -7.10 -32.93
C HIS A 436 28.31 -6.67 -34.24
N ILE A 437 27.06 -6.26 -34.27
CA ILE A 437 26.33 -5.76 -35.44
C ILE A 437 27.00 -4.54 -36.09
N TYR A 438 27.81 -3.76 -35.36
CA TYR A 438 28.57 -2.62 -35.91
C TYR A 438 29.88 -3.03 -36.58
N LYS A 439 30.35 -4.25 -36.33
CA LYS A 439 31.63 -4.78 -36.86
C LYS A 439 31.45 -5.53 -38.17
N LEU A 440 30.23 -5.65 -38.69
CA LEU A 440 29.99 -6.25 -39.99
C LEU A 440 30.50 -5.30 -41.07
N GLU A 441 31.66 -5.66 -41.66
CA GLU A 441 32.25 -4.98 -42.78
C GLU A 441 31.24 -4.83 -43.91
N GLY A 442 31.02 -3.63 -44.39
CA GLY A 442 30.14 -3.35 -45.53
C GLY A 442 29.31 -2.08 -45.47
N SER A 443 29.26 -1.37 -44.35
CA SER A 443 28.53 -0.08 -44.25
C SER A 443 29.43 1.16 -44.42
N GLY A 444 30.69 0.98 -44.76
CA GLY A 444 31.62 2.08 -44.98
C GLY A 444 32.13 2.05 -46.38
N LYS A 445 31.42 2.66 -47.33
CA LYS A 445 31.86 3.33 -48.55
C LYS A 445 30.80 3.23 -49.64
N LYS A 446 29.94 4.21 -49.69
CA LYS A 446 29.59 4.90 -50.93
C LYS A 446 29.14 6.30 -50.60
#